data_3d6d263d7289c05562a58d9fc2b1b0aa
#
_entry.id   3d6d263d7289c05562a58d9fc2b1b0aa
#
_cell.length_a   1.000
_cell.length_b   1.000
_cell.length_c   1.000
_cell.angle_alpha   90.00
_cell.angle_beta   90.00
_cell.angle_gamma   90.00
#
_symmetry.space_group_name_H-M   'P 1'
#
loop_
_entity.id
_entity.type
_entity.pdbx_description
1 polymer ?
#
loop_
_entity_poly.entity_id
_entity_poly.type
_entity_poly.pdbx_seq_one_letter_code
_entity_poly.pdbx_strand_id
1 'polypeptide(L)'
;VQQELRKGLIADVSYVGTLGRNLLRTINVNQLRPGTSQANRGVNLNALRPYRSYGNINLQDTGDNSNYNSLQATLNQRYRSGLNFGVSYTLSRTLDTSGGSFQNIFNSQSDYGLSGIHRKHIFNVNWVYELPFFRASKNAFARLALGGWQASGISIYQSGAPSSVTVPTDVAGIGAGSSRADVVGNPNLERSASTLSRWFNTEAFLPDTRMTPGQFGNSGRNILIGPSYTQHDVALMKNFNLTERYGLQFRAESFNVLNNPAFTGVNTTVRVDNQGRPAQNYGAVTSSGPGRIISFGLKLLF
;
A
#
# COMPACT_ATOMS: atom_id res chain seq x y z
N VAL A 1 -8.42 -23.90 -10.11
CA VAL A 1 -9.65 -24.62 -10.54
C VAL A 1 -10.63 -23.61 -11.05
N GLN A 2 -11.09 -23.78 -12.28
CA GLN A 2 -12.09 -22.94 -12.91
C GLN A 2 -13.37 -23.74 -13.13
N GLN A 3 -14.52 -23.17 -12.80
CA GLN A 3 -15.82 -23.81 -12.99
C GLN A 3 -16.88 -22.79 -13.43
N GLU A 4 -17.67 -23.16 -14.41
CA GLU A 4 -18.89 -22.46 -14.74
C GLU A 4 -20.01 -22.91 -13.78
N LEU A 5 -20.45 -22.01 -12.89
CA LEU A 5 -21.49 -22.29 -11.90
C LEU A 5 -22.89 -22.28 -12.51
N ARG A 6 -23.08 -21.41 -13.51
CA ARG A 6 -24.27 -21.29 -14.36
C ARG A 6 -23.87 -20.58 -15.65
N LYS A 7 -24.71 -20.62 -16.68
CA LYS A 7 -24.42 -20.00 -17.97
C LYS A 7 -23.92 -18.56 -17.83
N GLY A 8 -22.65 -18.36 -18.16
CA GLY A 8 -21.97 -17.09 -18.11
C GLY A 8 -21.47 -16.62 -16.74
N LEU A 9 -21.66 -17.41 -15.65
CA LEU A 9 -21.07 -17.15 -14.32
C LEU A 9 -19.94 -18.14 -14.08
N ILE A 10 -18.72 -17.60 -14.09
CA ILE A 10 -17.48 -18.39 -13.98
C ILE A 10 -16.79 -18.04 -12.68
N ALA A 11 -16.49 -19.05 -11.88
CA ALA A 11 -15.64 -18.94 -10.70
C ALA A 11 -14.28 -19.57 -10.98
N ASP A 12 -13.22 -18.93 -10.50
CA ASP A 12 -11.88 -19.48 -10.49
C ASP A 12 -11.25 -19.33 -9.10
N VAL A 13 -10.54 -20.37 -8.66
CA VAL A 13 -9.73 -20.35 -7.45
C VAL A 13 -8.37 -20.94 -7.76
N SER A 14 -7.32 -20.19 -7.46
CA SER A 14 -5.94 -20.57 -7.75
C SER A 14 -5.00 -20.23 -6.60
N TYR A 15 -3.98 -21.05 -6.42
CA TYR A 15 -2.81 -20.73 -5.63
C TYR A 15 -1.68 -20.28 -6.56
N VAL A 16 -1.02 -19.19 -6.19
CA VAL A 16 0.14 -18.66 -6.92
C VAL A 16 1.30 -18.52 -5.96
N GLY A 17 2.40 -19.22 -6.25
CA GLY A 17 3.66 -19.09 -5.55
C GLY A 17 4.75 -18.59 -6.49
N THR A 18 5.52 -17.58 -6.07
CA THR A 18 6.66 -17.05 -6.82
C THR A 18 7.87 -16.93 -5.91
N LEU A 19 9.02 -17.43 -6.38
CA LEU A 19 10.29 -17.34 -5.71
C LEU A 19 11.24 -16.49 -6.56
N GLY A 20 11.62 -15.31 -6.06
CA GLY A 20 12.71 -14.51 -6.62
C GLY A 20 14.03 -14.89 -5.94
N ARG A 21 15.05 -15.12 -6.72
CA ARG A 21 16.41 -15.40 -6.24
C ARG A 21 17.39 -14.57 -7.04
N ASN A 22 18.50 -14.20 -6.40
CA ASN A 22 19.53 -13.38 -7.03
C ASN A 22 18.95 -12.08 -7.62
N LEU A 23 18.01 -11.46 -6.89
CA LEU A 23 17.43 -10.19 -7.29
C LEU A 23 18.43 -9.05 -7.07
N LEU A 24 18.31 -8.04 -7.89
CA LEU A 24 19.15 -6.84 -7.80
C LEU A 24 18.91 -6.13 -6.46
N ARG A 25 20.00 -5.76 -5.80
CA ARG A 25 20.02 -4.96 -4.58
C ARG A 25 21.13 -3.91 -4.61
N THR A 26 20.98 -2.91 -3.75
CA THR A 26 22.02 -1.90 -3.53
C THR A 26 22.55 -2.02 -2.11
N ILE A 27 23.84 -2.22 -1.94
CA ILE A 27 24.51 -2.27 -0.63
C ILE A 27 25.56 -1.17 -0.52
N ASN A 28 25.71 -0.60 0.68
CA ASN A 28 26.80 0.35 0.96
C ASN A 28 28.05 -0.39 1.41
N VAL A 29 28.93 -0.74 0.49
CA VAL A 29 30.17 -1.48 0.80
C VAL A 29 31.14 -0.69 1.69
N ASN A 30 30.92 0.61 1.86
CA ASN A 30 31.70 1.49 2.74
C ASN A 30 31.00 1.73 4.09
N GLN A 31 30.10 0.86 4.52
CA GLN A 31 29.44 0.91 5.82
C GLN A 31 30.46 0.59 6.94
N LEU A 32 30.41 1.36 8.01
CA LEU A 32 31.17 1.06 9.23
C LEU A 32 30.62 -0.18 9.94
N ARG A 33 31.47 -0.86 10.69
CA ARG A 33 31.01 -1.89 11.64
C ARG A 33 30.23 -1.26 12.79
N PRO A 34 29.25 -1.95 13.36
CA PRO A 34 28.51 -1.47 14.53
C PRO A 34 29.46 -1.07 15.65
N GLY A 35 29.15 0.05 16.32
CA GLY A 35 29.94 0.60 17.42
C GLY A 35 31.13 1.46 17.01
N THR A 36 31.49 1.49 15.71
CA THR A 36 32.70 2.21 15.27
C THR A 36 32.65 3.70 15.58
N SER A 37 31.50 4.36 15.31
CA SER A 37 31.41 5.81 15.57
C SER A 37 31.39 6.15 17.05
N GLN A 38 30.81 5.30 17.88
CA GLN A 38 30.78 5.48 19.33
C GLN A 38 32.17 5.31 19.98
N ALA A 39 32.94 4.33 19.48
CA ALA A 39 34.32 4.09 19.94
C ALA A 39 35.30 5.18 19.50
N ASN A 40 34.99 5.97 18.48
CA ASN A 40 35.86 6.99 17.88
C ASN A 40 35.18 8.36 17.83
N ARG A 41 34.64 8.81 18.97
CA ARG A 41 33.94 10.11 19.05
C ARG A 41 34.87 11.28 18.66
N GLY A 42 34.34 12.16 17.82
CA GLY A 42 35.08 13.35 17.34
C GLY A 42 36.00 13.06 16.12
N VAL A 43 36.16 11.81 15.71
CA VAL A 43 36.88 11.47 14.50
C VAL A 43 35.95 11.54 13.28
N ASN A 44 36.46 12.07 12.16
CA ASN A 44 35.71 12.07 10.90
C ASN A 44 35.38 10.63 10.48
N LEU A 45 34.10 10.32 10.34
CA LEU A 45 33.62 8.98 10.01
C LEU A 45 34.22 8.44 8.71
N ASN A 46 34.49 9.31 7.72
CA ASN A 46 35.08 8.89 6.46
C ASN A 46 36.53 8.40 6.58
N ALA A 47 37.23 8.82 7.67
CA ALA A 47 38.57 8.31 7.97
C ALA A 47 38.54 6.91 8.59
N LEU A 48 37.39 6.51 9.15
CA LEU A 48 37.18 5.20 9.80
C LEU A 48 36.61 4.14 8.85
N ARG A 49 36.11 4.56 7.70
CA ARG A 49 35.47 3.66 6.72
C ARG A 49 36.50 2.71 6.05
N PRO A 50 36.05 1.53 5.58
CA PRO A 50 36.92 0.62 4.81
C PRO A 50 37.67 1.30 3.66
N TYR A 51 36.95 2.08 2.86
CA TYR A 51 37.54 2.97 1.83
C TYR A 51 37.59 4.40 2.41
N ARG A 52 38.74 4.72 2.97
CA ARG A 52 38.98 5.99 3.67
C ARG A 52 38.78 7.19 2.77
N SER A 53 38.34 8.31 3.35
CA SER A 53 38.07 9.58 2.67
C SER A 53 36.87 9.58 1.72
N TYR A 54 36.24 8.44 1.48
CA TYR A 54 34.99 8.34 0.75
C TYR A 54 33.81 8.26 1.70
N GLY A 55 32.65 8.77 1.27
CA GLY A 55 31.36 8.58 1.94
C GLY A 55 30.79 7.18 1.69
N ASN A 56 29.50 7.10 1.47
CA ASN A 56 28.85 5.86 1.06
C ASN A 56 29.30 5.45 -0.34
N ILE A 57 29.61 4.17 -0.53
CA ILE A 57 29.90 3.55 -1.81
C ILE A 57 28.84 2.50 -2.07
N ASN A 58 27.91 2.82 -2.95
CA ASN A 58 26.79 1.95 -3.26
C ASN A 58 27.16 0.99 -4.38
N LEU A 59 27.24 -0.30 -4.07
CA LEU A 59 27.41 -1.40 -5.00
C LEU A 59 26.05 -1.99 -5.36
N GLN A 60 25.81 -2.18 -6.64
CA GLN A 60 24.69 -3.00 -7.11
C GLN A 60 25.19 -4.44 -7.32
N ASP A 61 24.57 -5.39 -6.65
CA ASP A 61 24.81 -6.82 -6.80
C ASP A 61 23.50 -7.60 -6.90
N THR A 62 23.59 -8.92 -7.05
CA THR A 62 22.45 -9.83 -7.19
C THR A 62 22.35 -10.77 -5.99
N GLY A 63 22.01 -10.24 -4.83
CA GLY A 63 21.97 -11.01 -3.58
C GLY A 63 20.62 -11.03 -2.87
N ASP A 64 19.59 -10.40 -3.42
CA ASP A 64 18.25 -10.37 -2.81
C ASP A 64 17.42 -11.59 -3.13
N ASN A 65 16.49 -11.89 -2.21
CA ASN A 65 15.53 -12.96 -2.34
C ASN A 65 14.13 -12.46 -2.03
N SER A 66 13.14 -13.01 -2.72
CA SER A 66 11.73 -12.78 -2.42
C SER A 66 10.92 -14.07 -2.45
N ASN A 67 9.86 -14.09 -1.66
CA ASN A 67 8.89 -15.17 -1.62
C ASN A 67 7.50 -14.55 -1.65
N TYR A 68 6.72 -14.89 -2.66
CA TYR A 68 5.32 -14.52 -2.78
C TYR A 68 4.46 -15.77 -2.75
N ASN A 69 3.41 -15.75 -1.94
CA ASN A 69 2.41 -16.81 -1.88
C ASN A 69 1.03 -16.17 -1.81
N SER A 70 0.09 -16.64 -2.61
CA SER A 70 -1.28 -16.13 -2.61
C SER A 70 -2.32 -17.20 -2.93
N LEU A 71 -3.49 -17.04 -2.32
CA LEU A 71 -4.74 -17.62 -2.75
C LEU A 71 -5.52 -16.53 -3.49
N GLN A 72 -5.91 -16.82 -4.73
CA GLN A 72 -6.65 -15.90 -5.59
C GLN A 72 -8.00 -16.52 -5.92
N ALA A 73 -9.06 -15.75 -5.81
CA ALA A 73 -10.41 -16.15 -6.19
C ALA A 73 -11.03 -15.09 -7.09
N THR A 74 -11.66 -15.51 -8.18
CA THR A 74 -12.41 -14.63 -9.06
C THR A 74 -13.80 -15.15 -9.33
N LEU A 75 -14.75 -14.23 -9.52
CA LEU A 75 -16.11 -14.52 -9.94
C LEU A 75 -16.49 -13.53 -11.03
N ASN A 76 -16.75 -14.04 -12.24
CA ASN A 76 -17.05 -13.23 -13.40
C ASN A 76 -18.41 -13.61 -13.97
N GLN A 77 -19.32 -12.65 -14.09
CA GLN A 77 -20.58 -12.80 -14.81
C GLN A 77 -20.44 -12.12 -16.18
N ARG A 78 -20.52 -12.90 -17.24
CA ARG A 78 -20.68 -12.38 -18.59
C ARG A 78 -22.03 -11.68 -18.73
N TYR A 79 -22.10 -10.72 -19.65
CA TYR A 79 -23.32 -9.94 -19.88
C TYR A 79 -24.59 -10.80 -19.90
N ARG A 80 -25.49 -10.53 -18.95
CA ARG A 80 -26.77 -11.22 -18.81
C ARG A 80 -27.79 -10.26 -18.19
N SER A 81 -28.94 -10.13 -18.83
CA SER A 81 -30.03 -9.24 -18.34
C SER A 81 -29.56 -7.81 -18.04
N GLY A 82 -28.66 -7.28 -18.87
CA GLY A 82 -28.12 -5.95 -18.69
C GLY A 82 -26.93 -5.84 -17.72
N LEU A 83 -26.56 -6.91 -17.00
CA LEU A 83 -25.50 -6.90 -16.00
C LEU A 83 -24.27 -7.67 -16.46
N ASN A 84 -23.10 -7.06 -16.28
CA ASN A 84 -21.79 -7.67 -16.34
C ASN A 84 -21.03 -7.29 -15.06
N PHE A 85 -20.38 -8.22 -14.40
CA PHE A 85 -19.54 -7.92 -13.25
C PHE A 85 -18.36 -8.87 -13.12
N GLY A 86 -17.30 -8.37 -12.49
CA GLY A 86 -16.14 -9.13 -12.06
C GLY A 86 -15.85 -8.84 -10.59
N VAL A 87 -15.57 -9.89 -9.85
CA VAL A 87 -15.11 -9.82 -8.46
C VAL A 87 -13.79 -10.55 -8.39
N SER A 88 -12.77 -9.97 -7.77
CA SER A 88 -11.50 -10.64 -7.50
C SER A 88 -11.08 -10.43 -6.05
N TYR A 89 -10.57 -11.48 -5.45
CA TYR A 89 -10.01 -11.45 -4.11
C TYR A 89 -8.66 -12.15 -4.09
N THR A 90 -7.69 -11.49 -3.47
CA THR A 90 -6.36 -12.04 -3.25
C THR A 90 -6.01 -11.98 -1.77
N LEU A 91 -5.71 -13.14 -1.20
CA LEU A 91 -5.05 -13.26 0.09
C LEU A 91 -3.59 -13.59 -0.17
N SER A 92 -2.67 -12.72 0.24
CA SER A 92 -1.25 -12.93 -0.07
C SER A 92 -0.32 -12.67 1.09
N ARG A 93 0.91 -13.20 0.96
CA ARG A 93 2.06 -12.87 1.79
C ARG A 93 3.29 -12.71 0.91
N THR A 94 3.92 -11.53 0.98
CA THR A 94 5.15 -11.21 0.25
C THR A 94 6.25 -10.91 1.26
N LEU A 95 7.35 -11.63 1.18
CA LEU A 95 8.55 -11.43 1.99
C LEU A 95 9.73 -11.19 1.07
N ASP A 96 10.64 -10.32 1.46
CA ASP A 96 11.92 -10.10 0.77
C ASP A 96 13.02 -9.72 1.75
N THR A 97 14.27 -9.65 1.27
CA THR A 97 15.43 -9.35 2.11
C THR A 97 15.67 -7.85 2.27
N SER A 98 15.42 -7.01 1.26
CA SER A 98 15.77 -5.59 1.40
C SER A 98 14.76 -4.59 0.86
N GLY A 99 14.11 -4.91 -0.24
CA GLY A 99 13.30 -3.89 -0.92
C GLY A 99 14.04 -2.59 -1.22
N GLY A 100 15.38 -2.63 -1.32
CA GLY A 100 16.23 -1.50 -1.74
C GLY A 100 17.23 -0.95 -0.71
N SER A 101 17.12 -1.27 0.58
CA SER A 101 18.12 -0.79 1.56
C SER A 101 18.31 -1.73 2.74
N PHE A 102 19.57 -2.01 3.05
CA PHE A 102 19.97 -2.83 4.19
C PHE A 102 20.32 -1.97 5.40
N GLN A 103 19.85 -2.38 6.58
CA GLN A 103 20.35 -1.83 7.82
C GLN A 103 21.75 -2.37 8.14
N ASN A 104 21.94 -3.67 7.90
CA ASN A 104 23.18 -4.38 8.23
C ASN A 104 23.69 -5.19 7.03
N ILE A 105 24.69 -4.66 6.32
CA ILE A 105 25.28 -5.35 5.16
C ILE A 105 26.02 -6.63 5.54
N PHE A 106 26.42 -6.78 6.82
CA PHE A 106 27.11 -7.97 7.33
C PHE A 106 26.16 -9.12 7.68
N ASN A 107 24.85 -8.84 7.78
CA ASN A 107 23.82 -9.85 8.06
C ASN A 107 22.51 -9.46 7.37
N SER A 108 22.38 -9.84 6.11
CA SER A 108 21.17 -9.56 5.30
C SER A 108 19.90 -10.27 5.82
N GLN A 109 20.05 -11.35 6.60
CA GLN A 109 18.90 -12.03 7.22
C GLN A 109 18.16 -11.16 8.23
N SER A 110 18.85 -10.21 8.86
CA SER A 110 18.21 -9.23 9.75
C SER A 110 17.20 -8.33 9.04
N ASP A 111 17.28 -8.24 7.73
CA ASP A 111 16.40 -7.43 6.89
C ASP A 111 15.31 -8.27 6.18
N TYR A 112 15.28 -9.59 6.40
CA TYR A 112 14.20 -10.44 5.89
C TYR A 112 12.89 -10.16 6.63
N GLY A 113 11.90 -9.69 5.90
CA GLY A 113 10.61 -9.28 6.48
C GLY A 113 9.54 -9.08 5.42
N LEU A 114 8.39 -8.52 5.82
CA LEU A 114 7.35 -8.16 4.86
C LEU A 114 7.90 -7.19 3.82
N SER A 115 7.63 -7.47 2.56
CA SER A 115 7.97 -6.58 1.46
C SER A 115 7.18 -5.27 1.56
N GLY A 116 7.76 -4.14 1.17
CA GLY A 116 7.03 -2.86 1.12
C GLY A 116 5.80 -2.88 0.20
N ILE A 117 5.80 -3.76 -0.80
CA ILE A 117 4.65 -3.98 -1.71
C ILE A 117 3.61 -4.97 -1.16
N HIS A 118 3.87 -5.59 0.00
CA HIS A 118 2.95 -6.56 0.59
C HIS A 118 1.58 -5.94 0.86
N ARG A 119 0.52 -6.65 0.44
CA ARG A 119 -0.88 -6.37 0.79
C ARG A 119 -1.54 -7.70 1.14
N LYS A 120 -1.92 -7.87 2.39
CA LYS A 120 -2.48 -9.14 2.87
C LYS A 120 -3.79 -9.48 2.16
N HIS A 121 -4.66 -8.50 2.01
CA HIS A 121 -5.96 -8.64 1.36
C HIS A 121 -6.09 -7.59 0.28
N ILE A 122 -6.47 -8.02 -0.93
CA ILE A 122 -6.89 -7.15 -2.03
C ILE A 122 -8.24 -7.67 -2.52
N PHE A 123 -9.23 -6.81 -2.56
CA PHE A 123 -10.57 -7.13 -3.05
C PHE A 123 -10.99 -6.06 -4.06
N ASN A 124 -11.36 -6.50 -5.26
CA ASN A 124 -11.82 -5.61 -6.31
C ASN A 124 -13.16 -6.10 -6.84
N VAL A 125 -14.05 -5.14 -7.11
CA VAL A 125 -15.32 -5.37 -7.80
C VAL A 125 -15.41 -4.37 -8.93
N ASN A 126 -15.74 -4.85 -10.12
CA ASN A 126 -16.11 -4.01 -11.26
C ASN A 126 -17.46 -4.47 -11.81
N TRP A 127 -18.26 -3.54 -12.26
CA TRP A 127 -19.57 -3.86 -12.79
C TRP A 127 -20.06 -2.82 -13.79
N VAL A 128 -20.87 -3.28 -14.72
CA VAL A 128 -21.62 -2.46 -15.67
C VAL A 128 -23.05 -2.96 -15.70
N TYR A 129 -23.99 -2.07 -15.52
CA TYR A 129 -25.41 -2.40 -15.51
C TYR A 129 -26.21 -1.45 -16.42
N GLU A 130 -26.84 -2.01 -17.42
CA GLU A 130 -27.82 -1.31 -18.24
C GLU A 130 -29.15 -1.29 -17.51
N LEU A 131 -29.59 -0.09 -17.14
CA LEU A 131 -30.86 0.08 -16.40
C LEU A 131 -32.05 -0.25 -17.30
N PRO A 132 -32.88 -1.22 -16.93
CA PRO A 132 -34.00 -1.66 -17.77
C PRO A 132 -35.17 -0.69 -17.78
N PHE A 133 -35.16 0.32 -16.89
CA PHE A 133 -36.27 1.22 -16.65
C PHE A 133 -36.61 2.06 -17.87
N PHE A 134 -37.89 2.25 -18.16
CA PHE A 134 -38.44 3.09 -19.23
C PHE A 134 -37.97 2.79 -20.66
N ARG A 135 -37.18 1.75 -20.89
CA ARG A 135 -36.65 1.37 -22.21
C ARG A 135 -37.77 1.04 -23.20
N ALA A 136 -38.84 0.38 -22.71
CA ALA A 136 -40.04 0.01 -23.47
C ALA A 136 -41.22 0.93 -23.22
N SER A 137 -41.03 2.11 -22.65
CA SER A 137 -42.12 3.06 -22.39
C SER A 137 -42.80 3.51 -23.68
N LYS A 138 -44.13 3.51 -23.69
CA LYS A 138 -44.94 4.08 -24.81
C LYS A 138 -44.83 5.59 -24.88
N ASN A 139 -44.56 6.24 -23.74
CA ASN A 139 -44.32 7.68 -23.72
C ASN A 139 -42.91 8.00 -24.25
N ALA A 140 -42.83 8.66 -25.38
CA ALA A 140 -41.57 8.98 -26.06
C ALA A 140 -40.64 9.87 -25.21
N PHE A 141 -41.20 10.82 -24.45
CA PHE A 141 -40.41 11.68 -23.55
C PHE A 141 -39.83 10.85 -22.37
N ALA A 142 -40.63 9.99 -21.73
CA ALA A 142 -40.16 9.14 -20.66
C ALA A 142 -39.07 8.17 -21.17
N ARG A 143 -39.22 7.59 -22.33
CA ARG A 143 -38.23 6.74 -22.99
C ARG A 143 -36.94 7.50 -23.29
N LEU A 144 -37.06 8.73 -23.84
CA LEU A 144 -35.92 9.57 -24.17
C LEU A 144 -35.18 10.07 -22.92
N ALA A 145 -35.90 10.54 -21.89
CA ALA A 145 -35.29 11.15 -20.71
C ALA A 145 -34.84 10.10 -19.69
N LEU A 146 -35.66 9.06 -19.40
CA LEU A 146 -35.45 8.12 -18.33
C LEU A 146 -34.98 6.71 -18.77
N GLY A 147 -35.17 6.36 -20.07
CA GLY A 147 -34.74 5.06 -20.59
C GLY A 147 -33.27 5.07 -21.06
N GLY A 148 -32.67 3.88 -21.11
CA GLY A 148 -31.34 3.67 -21.71
C GLY A 148 -30.15 4.21 -20.95
N TRP A 149 -30.28 4.38 -19.65
CA TRP A 149 -29.16 4.68 -18.76
C TRP A 149 -28.31 3.43 -18.50
N GLN A 150 -27.01 3.65 -18.37
CA GLN A 150 -26.03 2.66 -17.95
C GLN A 150 -25.30 3.18 -16.71
N ALA A 151 -25.25 2.35 -15.67
CA ALA A 151 -24.43 2.61 -14.51
C ALA A 151 -23.23 1.65 -14.51
N SER A 152 -22.09 2.14 -14.09
CA SER A 152 -20.90 1.30 -13.91
C SER A 152 -20.14 1.72 -12.66
N GLY A 153 -19.34 0.81 -12.12
CA GLY A 153 -18.55 1.14 -10.95
C GLY A 153 -17.36 0.22 -10.77
N ILE A 154 -16.40 0.75 -10.01
CA ILE A 154 -15.23 0.01 -9.53
C ILE A 154 -15.12 0.24 -8.03
N SER A 155 -14.97 -0.84 -7.28
CA SER A 155 -14.73 -0.79 -5.84
C SER A 155 -13.45 -1.53 -5.53
N ILE A 156 -12.56 -0.90 -4.77
CA ILE A 156 -11.28 -1.46 -4.36
C ILE A 156 -11.19 -1.42 -2.85
N TYR A 157 -10.82 -2.53 -2.25
CA TYR A 157 -10.34 -2.61 -0.87
C TYR A 157 -8.96 -3.23 -0.86
N GLN A 158 -8.04 -2.63 -0.08
CA GLN A 158 -6.67 -3.11 0.05
C GLN A 158 -6.19 -2.94 1.49
N SER A 159 -5.58 -3.98 2.06
CA SER A 159 -4.92 -3.89 3.36
C SER A 159 -3.81 -2.85 3.35
N GLY A 160 -3.53 -2.25 4.50
CA GLY A 160 -2.48 -1.28 4.66
C GLY A 160 -1.09 -1.78 4.24
N ALA A 161 -0.24 -0.83 3.87
CA ALA A 161 1.16 -1.09 3.57
C ALA A 161 1.95 -1.39 4.85
N PRO A 162 2.90 -2.32 4.83
CA PRO A 162 3.80 -2.52 5.95
C PRO A 162 4.84 -1.39 6.04
N SER A 163 5.28 -1.09 7.26
CA SER A 163 6.31 -0.09 7.54
C SER A 163 7.19 -0.50 8.71
N SER A 164 8.44 0.00 8.70
CA SER A 164 9.40 -0.16 9.78
C SER A 164 9.30 1.01 10.75
N VAL A 165 9.63 0.77 12.02
CA VAL A 165 9.81 1.83 13.01
C VAL A 165 11.28 2.16 13.13
N THR A 166 11.60 3.46 13.04
CA THR A 166 12.97 3.95 13.05
C THR A 166 13.18 5.00 14.14
N VAL A 167 14.42 5.16 14.57
CA VAL A 167 14.88 6.30 15.36
C VAL A 167 15.68 7.25 14.46
N PRO A 168 15.69 8.56 14.74
CA PRO A 168 16.29 9.57 13.84
C PRO A 168 17.82 9.62 13.90
N THR A 169 18.45 8.80 14.73
CA THR A 169 19.89 8.79 14.95
C THR A 169 20.53 7.48 14.54
N ASP A 170 21.82 7.51 14.27
CA ASP A 170 22.66 6.34 14.00
C ASP A 170 23.10 5.66 15.32
N VAL A 171 22.16 4.99 15.99
CA VAL A 171 22.43 4.29 17.25
C VAL A 171 23.45 3.17 17.04
N ALA A 172 23.42 2.50 15.90
CA ALA A 172 24.36 1.43 15.57
C ALA A 172 25.78 1.92 15.31
N GLY A 173 25.96 3.23 15.00
CA GLY A 173 27.27 3.82 14.76
C GLY A 173 27.96 3.35 13.49
N ILE A 174 27.17 3.13 12.46
CA ILE A 174 27.60 2.60 11.16
C ILE A 174 27.83 3.69 10.10
N GLY A 175 27.62 4.98 10.47
CA GLY A 175 27.66 6.10 9.55
C GLY A 175 26.38 6.27 8.73
N ALA A 176 25.23 5.77 9.23
CA ALA A 176 23.91 5.99 8.66
C ALA A 176 23.19 7.17 9.34
N GLY A 177 22.10 7.68 8.72
CA GLY A 177 21.32 8.77 9.30
C GLY A 177 20.25 8.34 10.29
N SER A 178 19.92 7.04 10.34
CA SER A 178 18.87 6.48 11.19
C SER A 178 19.10 5.00 11.44
N SER A 179 18.42 4.46 12.46
CA SER A 179 18.42 3.02 12.76
C SER A 179 16.98 2.53 12.94
N ARG A 180 16.73 1.22 12.83
CA ARG A 180 15.46 0.66 13.32
C ARG A 180 15.43 0.75 14.84
N ALA A 181 14.23 0.95 15.40
CA ALA A 181 14.04 1.06 16.84
C ALA A 181 14.17 -0.30 17.54
N ASP A 182 14.41 -0.31 18.84
CA ASP A 182 14.17 -1.49 19.66
C ASP A 182 12.68 -1.64 19.96
N VAL A 183 12.17 -2.86 19.81
CA VAL A 183 10.82 -3.23 20.22
C VAL A 183 10.87 -3.97 21.55
N VAL A 184 10.09 -3.50 22.53
CA VAL A 184 10.03 -4.00 23.92
C VAL A 184 8.65 -4.47 24.33
N GLY A 185 7.67 -4.40 23.44
CA GLY A 185 6.29 -4.80 23.70
C GLY A 185 5.52 -5.15 22.42
N ASN A 186 4.22 -5.39 22.54
CA ASN A 186 3.38 -5.62 21.37
C ASN A 186 3.17 -4.29 20.61
N PRO A 187 3.62 -4.17 19.35
CA PRO A 187 3.45 -2.96 18.57
C PRO A 187 2.01 -2.71 18.11
N ASN A 188 1.17 -3.75 18.10
CA ASN A 188 -0.21 -3.63 17.64
C ASN A 188 -1.12 -3.15 18.77
N LEU A 189 -2.03 -2.24 18.44
CA LEU A 189 -3.16 -1.89 19.28
C LEU A 189 -4.37 -2.77 18.92
N GLU A 190 -5.26 -2.93 19.87
CA GLU A 190 -6.62 -3.40 19.56
C GLU A 190 -7.29 -2.39 18.62
N ARG A 191 -8.14 -2.86 17.73
CA ARG A 191 -8.79 -2.01 16.72
C ARG A 191 -9.56 -0.85 17.32
N SER A 192 -10.18 -1.04 18.48
CA SER A 192 -10.91 -0.02 19.24
C SER A 192 -10.02 1.07 19.83
N ALA A 193 -8.74 0.78 20.07
CA ALA A 193 -7.76 1.70 20.63
C ALA A 193 -6.94 2.44 19.56
N SER A 194 -7.03 2.02 18.30
CA SER A 194 -6.33 2.65 17.18
C SER A 194 -7.11 3.89 16.72
N THR A 195 -6.44 5.03 16.67
CA THR A 195 -6.97 6.33 16.23
C THR A 195 -6.07 6.97 15.19
N LEU A 196 -6.51 8.06 14.56
CA LEU A 196 -5.68 8.81 13.62
C LEU A 196 -4.46 9.46 14.27
N SER A 197 -4.55 9.79 15.56
CA SER A 197 -3.42 10.34 16.33
C SER A 197 -2.54 9.26 16.96
N ARG A 198 -3.01 8.02 17.05
CA ARG A 198 -2.27 6.87 17.60
C ARG A 198 -2.65 5.61 16.83
N TRP A 199 -1.95 5.35 15.73
CA TRP A 199 -2.24 4.21 14.85
C TRP A 199 -1.76 2.88 15.43
N PHE A 200 -0.64 2.88 16.15
CA PHE A 200 -0.02 1.70 16.75
C PHE A 200 0.43 2.01 18.20
N ASN A 201 0.89 0.99 18.92
CA ASN A 201 1.41 1.15 20.27
C ASN A 201 2.79 1.80 20.25
N THR A 202 2.81 3.12 20.43
CA THR A 202 4.05 3.91 20.43
C THR A 202 4.99 3.59 21.60
N GLU A 203 4.45 3.08 22.71
CA GLU A 203 5.21 2.71 23.91
C GLU A 203 5.97 1.37 23.75
N ALA A 204 5.61 0.60 22.72
CA ALA A 204 6.30 -0.65 22.42
C ALA A 204 7.71 -0.46 21.84
N PHE A 205 8.12 0.79 21.56
CA PHE A 205 9.40 1.10 20.95
C PHE A 205 10.24 2.03 21.83
N LEU A 206 11.52 1.70 21.96
CA LEU A 206 12.45 2.57 22.70
C LEU A 206 12.88 3.77 21.83
N PRO A 207 12.97 4.96 22.42
CA PRO A 207 13.66 6.08 21.80
C PRO A 207 15.17 5.81 21.73
N ASP A 208 15.85 6.48 20.80
CA ASP A 208 17.29 6.36 20.58
C ASP A 208 18.14 6.56 21.85
N THR A 209 17.70 7.46 22.75
CA THR A 209 18.35 7.73 24.02
C THR A 209 18.32 6.56 25.02
N ARG A 210 17.44 5.58 24.81
CA ARG A 210 17.28 4.38 25.64
C ARG A 210 17.75 3.09 24.97
N MET A 211 18.13 3.15 23.69
CA MET A 211 18.70 2.03 22.97
C MET A 211 20.18 1.84 23.34
N THR A 212 20.69 0.62 23.12
CA THR A 212 22.10 0.31 23.37
C THR A 212 22.98 0.90 22.27
N PRO A 213 23.87 1.89 22.58
CA PRO A 213 24.76 2.46 21.58
C PRO A 213 25.66 1.42 20.94
N GLY A 214 25.87 1.52 19.62
CA GLY A 214 26.72 0.60 18.87
C GLY A 214 26.06 -0.72 18.49
N GLN A 215 24.76 -0.87 18.74
CA GLN A 215 23.98 -2.03 18.34
C GLN A 215 22.84 -1.66 17.40
N PHE A 216 22.50 -2.58 16.49
CA PHE A 216 21.30 -2.44 15.67
C PHE A 216 20.05 -2.65 16.51
N GLY A 217 19.00 -1.87 16.24
CA GLY A 217 17.70 -2.11 16.86
C GLY A 217 17.15 -3.48 16.50
N ASN A 218 16.47 -4.09 17.45
CA ASN A 218 15.97 -5.46 17.36
C ASN A 218 14.64 -5.59 16.59
N SER A 219 13.97 -4.46 16.24
CA SER A 219 12.71 -4.55 15.51
C SER A 219 12.93 -5.14 14.12
N GLY A 220 12.03 -6.03 13.72
CA GLY A 220 11.99 -6.53 12.36
C GLY A 220 11.66 -5.44 11.34
N ARG A 221 12.02 -5.69 10.08
CA ARG A 221 11.63 -4.82 8.98
C ARG A 221 10.13 -4.94 8.73
N ASN A 222 9.46 -3.80 8.52
CA ASN A 222 8.06 -3.73 8.10
C ASN A 222 7.07 -4.46 9.03
N ILE A 223 7.27 -4.34 10.34
CA ILE A 223 6.44 -5.03 11.35
C ILE A 223 5.09 -4.35 11.62
N LEU A 224 4.93 -3.09 11.25
CA LEU A 224 3.66 -2.36 11.35
C LEU A 224 2.87 -2.44 10.06
N ILE A 225 1.54 -2.48 10.18
CA ILE A 225 0.64 -2.37 9.05
C ILE A 225 -0.11 -1.03 9.14
N GLY A 226 0.04 -0.23 8.10
CA GLY A 226 -0.63 1.07 7.98
C GLY A 226 -2.15 0.96 7.74
N PRO A 227 -2.81 2.10 7.51
CA PRO A 227 -4.24 2.14 7.20
C PRO A 227 -4.60 1.36 5.94
N SER A 228 -5.77 0.76 5.93
CA SER A 228 -6.34 0.15 4.74
C SER A 228 -6.83 1.21 3.75
N TYR A 229 -6.81 0.87 2.49
CA TYR A 229 -7.33 1.69 1.41
C TYR A 229 -8.67 1.15 0.93
N THR A 230 -9.66 2.04 0.81
CA THR A 230 -10.97 1.71 0.25
C THR A 230 -11.42 2.85 -0.65
N GLN A 231 -11.79 2.52 -1.90
CA GLN A 231 -12.30 3.48 -2.87
C GLN A 231 -13.46 2.89 -3.64
N HIS A 232 -14.45 3.72 -3.94
CA HIS A 232 -15.62 3.39 -4.74
C HIS A 232 -15.83 4.47 -5.78
N ASP A 233 -15.68 4.11 -7.05
CA ASP A 233 -15.90 4.99 -8.18
C ASP A 233 -17.15 4.53 -8.92
N VAL A 234 -18.02 5.46 -9.29
CA VAL A 234 -19.29 5.19 -9.98
C VAL A 234 -19.44 6.15 -11.15
N ALA A 235 -19.89 5.62 -12.27
CA ALA A 235 -20.25 6.41 -13.44
C ALA A 235 -21.68 6.12 -13.86
N LEU A 236 -22.39 7.16 -14.28
CA LEU A 236 -23.71 7.10 -14.90
C LEU A 236 -23.58 7.67 -16.32
N MET A 237 -24.04 6.91 -17.28
CA MET A 237 -23.86 7.23 -18.70
C MET A 237 -25.17 7.05 -19.46
N LYS A 238 -25.38 7.91 -20.44
CA LYS A 238 -26.52 7.81 -21.34
C LYS A 238 -26.15 8.26 -22.75
N ASN A 239 -26.58 7.49 -23.74
CA ASN A 239 -26.50 7.86 -25.14
C ASN A 239 -27.88 8.33 -25.62
N PHE A 240 -27.90 9.51 -26.24
CA PHE A 240 -29.05 10.07 -26.93
C PHE A 240 -28.80 9.96 -28.43
N ASN A 241 -29.62 9.18 -29.15
CA ASN A 241 -29.58 9.11 -30.59
C ASN A 241 -30.41 10.30 -31.11
N LEU A 242 -29.74 11.34 -31.62
CA LEU A 242 -30.39 12.56 -32.14
C LEU A 242 -30.90 12.33 -33.56
N THR A 243 -30.07 11.66 -34.38
CA THR A 243 -30.40 11.23 -35.74
C THR A 243 -29.72 9.88 -36.00
N GLU A 244 -29.89 9.32 -37.20
CA GLU A 244 -29.16 8.10 -37.61
C GLU A 244 -27.62 8.31 -37.64
N ARG A 245 -27.16 9.56 -37.83
CA ARG A 245 -25.74 9.90 -37.95
C ARG A 245 -25.16 10.57 -36.69
N TYR A 246 -25.98 11.27 -35.91
CA TYR A 246 -25.52 12.06 -34.78
C TYR A 246 -26.08 11.52 -33.47
N GLY A 247 -25.19 11.37 -32.51
CA GLY A 247 -25.50 11.00 -31.12
C GLY A 247 -24.88 11.95 -30.12
N LEU A 248 -25.47 12.07 -28.95
CA LEU A 248 -24.92 12.78 -27.81
C LEU A 248 -24.76 11.80 -26.65
N GLN A 249 -23.57 11.69 -26.10
CA GLN A 249 -23.31 10.92 -24.90
C GLN A 249 -23.15 11.86 -23.70
N PHE A 250 -23.99 11.69 -22.70
CA PHE A 250 -23.82 12.29 -21.38
C PHE A 250 -23.14 11.30 -20.46
N ARG A 251 -22.21 11.81 -19.63
CA ARG A 251 -21.49 11.03 -18.61
C ARG A 251 -21.38 11.86 -17.33
N ALA A 252 -21.73 11.25 -16.20
CA ALA A 252 -21.49 11.75 -14.86
C ALA A 252 -20.64 10.72 -14.12
N GLU A 253 -19.48 11.11 -13.63
CA GLU A 253 -18.51 10.26 -12.95
C GLU A 253 -18.25 10.80 -11.56
N SER A 254 -18.23 9.92 -10.56
CA SER A 254 -17.87 10.27 -9.20
C SER A 254 -16.76 9.34 -8.73
N PHE A 255 -15.58 9.90 -8.54
CA PHE A 255 -14.45 9.22 -7.92
C PHE A 255 -14.56 9.36 -6.41
N ASN A 256 -14.32 8.27 -5.68
CA ASN A 256 -14.51 8.20 -4.23
C ASN A 256 -15.93 8.68 -3.82
N VAL A 257 -16.97 8.04 -4.41
CA VAL A 257 -18.37 8.46 -4.24
C VAL A 257 -18.82 8.52 -2.80
N LEU A 258 -18.28 7.67 -1.92
CA LEU A 258 -18.57 7.65 -0.50
C LEU A 258 -17.79 8.68 0.32
N ASN A 259 -16.86 9.41 -0.34
CA ASN A 259 -15.95 10.37 0.29
C ASN A 259 -15.15 9.77 1.46
N ASN A 260 -14.71 8.51 1.31
CA ASN A 260 -13.88 7.85 2.31
C ASN A 260 -12.47 8.42 2.27
N PRO A 261 -11.91 8.85 3.42
CA PRO A 261 -10.52 9.29 3.45
C PRO A 261 -9.58 8.08 3.23
N ALA A 262 -8.74 8.17 2.20
CA ALA A 262 -7.72 7.18 1.90
C ALA A 262 -6.43 7.55 2.65
N PHE A 263 -6.27 7.12 3.88
CA PHE A 263 -5.06 7.39 4.65
C PHE A 263 -3.86 6.64 4.08
N THR A 264 -2.73 7.34 3.86
CA THR A 264 -1.58 6.80 3.12
C THR A 264 -0.27 6.77 3.90
N GLY A 265 -0.13 7.53 4.96
CA GLY A 265 1.10 7.61 5.74
C GLY A 265 0.85 7.52 7.24
N VAL A 266 1.79 6.88 7.94
CA VAL A 266 1.87 6.89 9.40
C VAL A 266 3.28 7.34 9.77
N ASN A 267 3.41 8.26 10.73
CA ASN A 267 4.73 8.64 11.25
C ASN A 267 5.28 7.54 12.15
N THR A 268 6.25 6.79 11.66
CA THR A 268 6.88 5.67 12.36
C THR A 268 8.28 6.01 12.90
N THR A 269 8.69 7.28 12.85
CA THR A 269 9.95 7.72 13.46
C THR A 269 9.74 8.02 14.94
N VAL A 270 10.38 7.22 15.79
CA VAL A 270 10.29 7.37 17.24
C VAL A 270 10.82 8.73 17.66
N ARG A 271 9.95 9.55 18.21
CA ARG A 271 10.30 10.84 18.82
C ARG A 271 9.50 10.99 20.10
N VAL A 272 10.20 11.35 21.16
CA VAL A 272 9.59 11.59 22.47
C VAL A 272 10.03 12.94 23.01
N ASP A 273 9.18 13.57 23.83
CA ASP A 273 9.52 14.76 24.59
C ASP A 273 10.40 14.41 25.82
N ASN A 274 10.78 15.44 26.59
CA ASN A 274 11.60 15.26 27.79
C ASN A 274 10.91 14.44 28.90
N GLN A 275 9.60 14.22 28.80
CA GLN A 275 8.83 13.37 29.69
C GLN A 275 8.61 11.94 29.12
N GLY A 276 9.20 11.64 27.97
CA GLY A 276 9.06 10.34 27.29
C GLY A 276 7.72 10.15 26.55
N ARG A 277 6.91 11.21 26.38
CA ARG A 277 5.64 11.12 25.65
C ARG A 277 5.87 11.27 24.13
N PRO A 278 5.03 10.64 23.29
CA PRO A 278 5.12 10.81 21.84
C PRO A 278 5.14 12.29 21.42
N ALA A 279 6.11 12.64 20.60
CA ALA A 279 6.32 14.00 20.09
C ALA A 279 6.31 14.02 18.56
N GLN A 280 6.11 15.20 17.96
CA GLN A 280 6.14 15.41 16.51
C GLN A 280 5.25 14.44 15.72
N ASN A 281 4.02 14.20 16.20
CA ASN A 281 3.03 13.29 15.60
C ASN A 281 3.54 11.83 15.46
N TYR A 282 4.48 11.38 16.28
CA TYR A 282 4.90 9.98 16.31
C TYR A 282 3.71 9.08 16.61
N GLY A 283 3.49 8.10 15.72
CA GLY A 283 2.34 7.20 15.76
C GLY A 283 1.09 7.70 15.07
N ALA A 284 1.05 8.96 14.62
CA ALA A 284 -0.12 9.52 13.96
C ALA A 284 -0.15 9.25 12.45
N VAL A 285 -1.35 9.23 11.89
CA VAL A 285 -1.57 9.27 10.45
C VAL A 285 -1.23 10.68 9.93
N THR A 286 -0.42 10.76 8.88
CA THR A 286 0.18 12.02 8.41
C THR A 286 -0.36 12.51 7.08
N SER A 287 -0.99 11.65 6.31
CA SER A 287 -1.47 12.00 4.97
C SER A 287 -2.71 11.22 4.58
N SER A 288 -3.52 11.85 3.74
CA SER A 288 -4.69 11.25 3.12
C SER A 288 -4.68 11.52 1.61
N GLY A 289 -5.29 10.63 0.84
CA GLY A 289 -5.58 10.85 -0.56
C GLY A 289 -6.66 11.92 -0.78
N PRO A 290 -6.98 12.22 -2.06
CA PRO A 290 -7.98 13.20 -2.41
C PRO A 290 -9.38 12.80 -1.93
N GLY A 291 -10.20 13.80 -1.62
CA GLY A 291 -11.62 13.61 -1.38
C GLY A 291 -12.39 13.25 -2.65
N ARG A 292 -13.70 13.21 -2.56
CA ARG A 292 -14.59 12.93 -3.70
C ARG A 292 -14.44 13.98 -4.80
N ILE A 293 -14.33 13.51 -6.04
CA ILE A 293 -14.32 14.33 -7.25
C ILE A 293 -15.51 13.91 -8.10
N ILE A 294 -16.28 14.89 -8.58
CA ILE A 294 -17.39 14.66 -9.50
C ILE A 294 -17.06 15.34 -10.82
N SER A 295 -17.22 14.63 -11.92
CA SER A 295 -16.98 15.10 -13.28
C SER A 295 -18.21 14.90 -14.15
N PHE A 296 -18.51 15.86 -15.01
CA PHE A 296 -19.56 15.75 -16.01
C PHE A 296 -18.95 15.93 -17.41
N GLY A 297 -19.38 15.10 -18.34
CA GLY A 297 -18.92 15.14 -19.72
C GLY A 297 -20.06 15.04 -20.71
N LEU A 298 -19.93 15.76 -21.82
CA LEU A 298 -20.77 15.62 -23.01
C LEU A 298 -19.87 15.33 -24.21
N LYS A 299 -20.21 14.30 -24.97
CA LYS A 299 -19.51 13.92 -26.19
C LYS A 299 -20.47 13.83 -27.35
N LEU A 300 -20.20 14.59 -28.42
CA LEU A 300 -20.91 14.46 -29.70
C LEU A 300 -20.30 13.28 -30.47
N LEU A 301 -21.17 12.42 -30.98
CA LEU A 301 -20.83 11.27 -31.83
C LEU A 301 -21.35 11.57 -33.24
N PHE A 302 -20.50 11.37 -34.26
CA PHE A 302 -20.83 11.67 -35.69
C PHE A 302 -20.08 10.71 -36.61
#